data_2e51b50aa8b5b74b678f6ca1239c3aed
#
_entry.id   2e51b50aa8b5b74b678f6ca1239c3aed
#
_cell.length_a   1.000
_cell.length_b   1.000
_cell.length_c   1.000
_cell.angle_alpha   90.00
_cell.angle_beta   90.00
_cell.angle_gamma   90.00
#
_symmetry.space_group_name_H-M   'P 1'
#
loop_
_entity.id
_entity.type
_entity.pdbx_description
1 polymer ?
#
loop_
_entity_poly.entity_id
_entity_poly.type
_entity_poly.pdbx_seq_one_letter_code
_entity_poly.pdbx_strand_id
1 'polypeptide(L)'
;MLENPLPTKQDGKVEVLEIFWYGCGHCYAMESKIKAWNKTTPEYVSFKKMPVTWGSVHRLHAAMFYTIESIGAERDLHAAVFSTMHNERNILSSEQAVTRFFGKVGVSSSDLSKYLNSFGVKQRVNRAVELTKQLRVDSVPMIIVDGKYKVAARDTALQTVDYLVEMQKSES
;
A
#
# COMPACT_ATOMS: atom_id res chain seq x y z
N MET A 1 -7.16 19.36 3.17
CA MET A 1 -6.29 19.13 4.33
C MET A 1 -6.97 18.19 5.30
N LEU A 2 -6.24 17.35 6.01
CA LEU A 2 -6.81 16.48 7.05
C LEU A 2 -7.13 17.30 8.31
N GLU A 3 -8.24 16.98 8.98
CA GLU A 3 -8.59 17.61 10.28
C GLU A 3 -7.54 17.30 11.36
N ASN A 4 -7.01 16.07 11.34
CA ASN A 4 -5.98 15.60 12.27
C ASN A 4 -4.80 15.06 11.47
N PRO A 5 -3.78 15.87 11.18
CA PRO A 5 -2.59 15.44 10.46
C PRO A 5 -1.87 14.29 11.17
N LEU A 6 -1.27 13.39 10.40
CA LEU A 6 -0.40 12.36 10.93
C LEU A 6 0.96 12.97 11.30
N PRO A 7 1.61 12.48 12.35
CA PRO A 7 2.99 12.86 12.63
C PRO A 7 3.89 12.38 11.49
N THR A 8 4.69 13.29 10.96
CA THR A 8 5.68 13.02 9.93
C THR A 8 7.09 12.95 10.54
N LYS A 9 7.99 12.23 9.85
CA LYS A 9 9.37 12.16 10.26
C LYS A 9 10.07 13.50 9.93
N GLN A 10 10.88 13.98 10.86
CA GLN A 10 11.72 15.17 10.67
C GLN A 10 13.07 14.76 10.03
N ASP A 11 13.02 14.05 8.89
CA ASP A 11 14.21 13.56 8.16
C ASP A 11 14.45 14.33 6.85
N GLY A 12 13.75 15.45 6.66
CA GLY A 12 13.82 16.28 5.45
C GLY A 12 13.16 15.66 4.23
N LYS A 13 12.40 14.57 4.40
CA LYS A 13 11.64 13.91 3.33
C LYS A 13 10.16 14.20 3.44
N VAL A 14 9.53 14.38 2.29
CA VAL A 14 8.08 14.47 2.16
C VAL A 14 7.51 13.07 1.95
N GLU A 15 6.70 12.59 2.88
CA GLU A 15 6.07 11.28 2.78
C GLU A 15 4.87 11.32 1.83
N VAL A 16 4.81 10.38 0.90
CA VAL A 16 3.64 10.13 0.05
C VAL A 16 3.15 8.73 0.32
N LEU A 17 1.97 8.60 0.93
CA LEU A 17 1.35 7.34 1.32
C LEU A 17 0.18 7.03 0.40
N GLU A 18 0.29 5.97 -0.39
CA GLU A 18 -0.84 5.40 -1.13
C GLU A 18 -1.61 4.41 -0.25
N ILE A 19 -2.90 4.65 -0.08
CA ILE A 19 -3.82 3.70 0.56
C ILE A 19 -4.58 2.98 -0.53
N PHE A 20 -4.51 1.65 -0.54
CA PHE A 20 -4.99 0.81 -1.63
C PHE A 20 -5.62 -0.49 -1.14
N TRP A 21 -6.22 -1.24 -2.06
CA TRP A 21 -6.62 -2.63 -1.87
C TRP A 21 -6.31 -3.43 -3.12
N TYR A 22 -5.74 -4.62 -2.97
CA TYR A 22 -5.45 -5.51 -4.10
C TYR A 22 -6.70 -5.86 -4.92
N GLY A 23 -7.88 -6.03 -4.29
CA GLY A 23 -9.14 -6.32 -4.97
C GLY A 23 -9.78 -5.11 -5.66
N CYS A 24 -9.20 -3.92 -5.56
CA CYS A 24 -9.74 -2.70 -6.17
C CYS A 24 -9.27 -2.53 -7.61
N GLY A 25 -10.20 -2.52 -8.58
CA GLY A 25 -9.88 -2.34 -10.00
C GLY A 25 -9.24 -0.98 -10.31
N HIS A 26 -9.65 0.09 -9.64
CA HIS A 26 -9.03 1.42 -9.80
C HIS A 26 -7.60 1.44 -9.25
N CYS A 27 -7.32 0.74 -8.14
CA CYS A 27 -5.96 0.59 -7.61
C CYS A 27 -5.08 -0.16 -8.62
N TYR A 28 -5.59 -1.26 -9.19
CA TYR A 28 -4.90 -2.02 -10.22
C TYR A 28 -4.58 -1.17 -11.46
N ALA A 29 -5.55 -0.41 -11.96
CA ALA A 29 -5.37 0.47 -13.11
C ALA A 29 -4.35 1.60 -12.84
N MET A 30 -4.22 2.04 -11.59
CA MET A 30 -3.30 3.10 -11.17
C MET A 30 -1.87 2.60 -10.95
N GLU A 31 -1.68 1.31 -10.74
CA GLU A 31 -0.38 0.70 -10.35
C GLU A 31 0.77 1.04 -11.29
N SER A 32 0.55 0.94 -12.60
CA SER A 32 1.58 1.26 -13.60
C SER A 32 1.94 2.75 -13.61
N LYS A 33 0.95 3.63 -13.43
CA LYS A 33 1.15 5.08 -13.36
C LYS A 33 1.95 5.46 -12.12
N ILE A 34 1.61 4.89 -10.96
CA ILE A 34 2.34 5.12 -9.71
C ILE A 34 3.77 4.60 -9.79
N LYS A 35 3.99 3.41 -10.36
CA LYS A 35 5.35 2.89 -10.56
C LYS A 35 6.20 3.78 -11.47
N ALA A 36 5.62 4.28 -12.55
CA ALA A 36 6.31 5.20 -13.45
C ALA A 36 6.62 6.53 -12.74
N TRP A 37 5.65 7.09 -12.03
CA TRP A 37 5.81 8.32 -11.24
C TRP A 37 6.91 8.16 -10.18
N ASN A 38 6.87 7.09 -9.38
CA ASN A 38 7.85 6.88 -8.30
C ASN A 38 9.31 6.74 -8.78
N LYS A 39 9.52 6.34 -10.04
CA LYS A 39 10.86 6.27 -10.65
C LYS A 39 11.45 7.65 -10.96
N THR A 40 10.62 8.65 -11.10
CA THR A 40 10.99 10.02 -11.49
C THR A 40 10.87 11.02 -10.35
N THR A 41 10.42 10.59 -9.17
CA THR A 41 10.29 11.46 -8.00
C THR A 41 11.66 11.86 -7.46
N PRO A 42 11.79 13.09 -6.94
CA PRO A 42 13.01 13.54 -6.28
C PRO A 42 13.38 12.68 -5.06
N GLU A 43 14.68 12.62 -4.72
CA GLU A 43 15.19 11.83 -3.58
C GLU A 43 14.60 12.21 -2.22
N TYR A 44 14.09 13.45 -2.09
CA TYR A 44 13.41 13.89 -0.88
C TYR A 44 11.97 13.39 -0.77
N VAL A 45 11.43 12.64 -1.74
CA VAL A 45 10.13 11.98 -1.66
C VAL A 45 10.30 10.58 -1.07
N SER A 46 9.53 10.29 -0.02
CA SER A 46 9.43 8.96 0.56
C SER A 46 8.08 8.32 0.21
N PHE A 47 8.04 7.56 -0.87
CA PHE A 47 6.80 6.86 -1.27
C PHE A 47 6.60 5.58 -0.47
N LYS A 48 5.38 5.37 0.02
CA LYS A 48 4.96 4.16 0.75
C LYS A 48 3.56 3.73 0.33
N LYS A 49 3.26 2.45 0.55
CA LYS A 49 1.92 1.89 0.39
C LYS A 49 1.37 1.38 1.71
N MET A 50 0.07 1.48 1.88
CA MET A 50 -0.66 0.89 3.00
C MET A 50 -1.95 0.23 2.49
N PRO A 51 -2.15 -1.07 2.75
CA PRO A 51 -3.41 -1.72 2.43
C PRO A 51 -4.51 -1.28 3.40
N VAL A 52 -5.70 -1.01 2.87
CA VAL A 52 -6.89 -0.71 3.69
C VAL A 52 -7.37 -1.97 4.42
N THR A 53 -8.05 -1.80 5.57
CA THR A 53 -8.40 -2.91 6.48
C THR A 53 -9.87 -2.90 6.93
N TRP A 54 -10.81 -2.60 6.03
CA TRP A 54 -12.24 -2.46 6.35
C TRP A 54 -12.89 -3.74 6.90
N GLY A 55 -12.47 -4.92 6.47
CA GLY A 55 -13.05 -6.19 6.87
C GLY A 55 -12.03 -7.33 6.93
N SER A 56 -12.48 -8.55 7.21
CA SER A 56 -11.61 -9.72 7.37
C SER A 56 -10.76 -10.03 6.14
N VAL A 57 -11.36 -9.98 4.95
CA VAL A 57 -10.63 -10.20 3.68
C VAL A 57 -9.60 -9.11 3.44
N HIS A 58 -9.91 -7.85 3.74
CA HIS A 58 -8.96 -6.74 3.64
C HIS A 58 -7.77 -6.93 4.58
N ARG A 59 -8.01 -7.41 5.81
CA ARG A 59 -6.93 -7.71 6.78
C ARG A 59 -6.07 -8.89 6.33
N LEU A 60 -6.65 -9.92 5.74
CA LEU A 60 -5.91 -11.02 5.13
C LEU A 60 -4.99 -10.52 4.02
N HIS A 61 -5.51 -9.65 3.15
CA HIS A 61 -4.72 -9.04 2.08
C HIS A 61 -3.66 -8.06 2.62
N ALA A 62 -3.93 -7.38 3.73
CA ALA A 62 -2.93 -6.58 4.41
C ALA A 62 -1.81 -7.45 5.00
N ALA A 63 -2.13 -8.58 5.61
CA ALA A 63 -1.13 -9.54 6.08
C ALA A 63 -0.30 -10.09 4.92
N MET A 64 -0.91 -10.39 3.78
CA MET A 64 -0.22 -10.80 2.55
C MET A 64 0.72 -9.70 2.04
N PHE A 65 0.29 -8.45 1.99
CA PHE A 65 1.12 -7.31 1.61
C PHE A 65 2.37 -7.20 2.48
N TYR A 66 2.20 -7.17 3.79
CA TYR A 66 3.32 -7.04 4.73
C TYR A 66 4.21 -8.29 4.78
N THR A 67 3.68 -9.46 4.44
CA THR A 67 4.47 -10.68 4.23
C THR A 67 5.39 -10.52 3.04
N ILE A 68 4.89 -10.05 1.91
CA ILE A 68 5.68 -9.77 0.69
C ILE A 68 6.79 -8.78 1.00
N GLU A 69 6.49 -7.68 1.70
CA GLU A 69 7.47 -6.68 2.14
C GLU A 69 8.55 -7.28 3.04
N SER A 70 8.18 -8.25 3.89
CA SER A 70 9.11 -8.91 4.83
C SER A 70 10.00 -9.96 4.15
N ILE A 71 9.50 -10.62 3.12
CA ILE A 71 10.27 -11.58 2.31
C ILE A 71 11.34 -10.87 1.50
N GLY A 72 11.06 -9.64 1.03
CA GLY A 72 12.01 -8.86 0.23
C GLY A 72 12.38 -9.55 -1.09
N ALA A 73 11.42 -10.19 -1.75
CA ALA A 73 11.66 -10.96 -2.96
C ALA A 73 12.16 -10.06 -4.12
N GLU A 74 13.12 -10.56 -4.88
CA GLU A 74 13.61 -9.89 -6.11
C GLU A 74 12.51 -9.71 -7.16
N ARG A 75 11.51 -10.61 -7.17
CA ARG A 75 10.36 -10.56 -8.07
C ARG A 75 9.27 -9.65 -7.50
N ASP A 76 8.59 -8.94 -8.39
CA ASP A 76 7.44 -8.11 -8.05
C ASP A 76 6.22 -8.97 -7.69
N LEU A 77 6.18 -9.45 -6.44
CA LEU A 77 5.07 -10.25 -5.93
C LEU A 77 3.78 -9.42 -5.80
N HIS A 78 3.88 -8.11 -5.61
CA HIS A 78 2.70 -7.24 -5.60
C HIS A 78 1.99 -7.24 -6.95
N ALA A 79 2.74 -7.14 -8.06
CA ALA A 79 2.18 -7.25 -9.39
C ALA A 79 1.55 -8.62 -9.64
N ALA A 80 2.15 -9.71 -9.12
CA ALA A 80 1.59 -11.04 -9.23
C ALA A 80 0.25 -11.18 -8.48
N VAL A 81 0.10 -10.57 -7.29
CA VAL A 81 -1.18 -10.54 -6.56
C VAL A 81 -2.24 -9.80 -7.36
N PHE A 82 -1.94 -8.61 -7.87
CA PHE A 82 -2.88 -7.85 -8.70
C PHE A 82 -3.31 -8.65 -9.94
N SER A 83 -2.35 -9.27 -10.65
CA SER A 83 -2.65 -10.10 -11.82
C SER A 83 -3.55 -11.29 -11.47
N THR A 84 -3.27 -11.98 -10.38
CA THR A 84 -4.08 -13.11 -9.92
C THR A 84 -5.52 -12.68 -9.60
N MET A 85 -5.70 -11.53 -8.95
CA MET A 85 -7.04 -11.05 -8.60
C MET A 85 -7.83 -10.53 -9.80
N HIS A 86 -7.19 -9.78 -10.71
CA HIS A 86 -7.90 -9.07 -11.76
C HIS A 86 -7.92 -9.80 -13.10
N ASN A 87 -6.85 -10.52 -13.45
CA ASN A 87 -6.75 -11.26 -14.71
C ASN A 87 -7.22 -12.71 -14.56
N GLU A 88 -6.83 -13.40 -13.46
CA GLU A 88 -7.25 -14.78 -13.19
C GLU A 88 -8.57 -14.84 -12.40
N ARG A 89 -9.14 -13.71 -11.97
CA ARG A 89 -10.37 -13.57 -11.16
C ARG A 89 -10.37 -14.37 -9.86
N ASN A 90 -9.20 -14.52 -9.25
CA ASN A 90 -9.02 -15.21 -7.98
C ASN A 90 -8.80 -14.19 -6.86
N ILE A 91 -9.83 -13.94 -6.05
CA ILE A 91 -9.82 -12.90 -5.00
C ILE A 91 -8.94 -13.27 -3.80
N LEU A 92 -8.36 -14.44 -3.72
CA LEU A 92 -7.52 -14.88 -2.59
C LEU A 92 -8.19 -14.66 -1.22
N SER A 93 -9.47 -15.03 -1.09
CA SER A 93 -10.33 -14.68 0.05
C SER A 93 -10.15 -15.57 1.28
N SER A 94 -9.22 -16.52 1.27
CA SER A 94 -8.94 -17.43 2.39
C SER A 94 -7.44 -17.65 2.56
N GLU A 95 -7.00 -17.97 3.78
CA GLU A 95 -5.59 -18.31 4.05
C GLU A 95 -5.09 -19.46 3.16
N GLN A 96 -5.95 -20.44 2.88
CA GLN A 96 -5.61 -21.54 1.98
C GLN A 96 -5.37 -21.05 0.56
N ALA A 97 -6.17 -20.11 0.05
CA ALA A 97 -5.98 -19.53 -1.28
C ALA A 97 -4.69 -18.72 -1.34
N VAL A 98 -4.39 -17.94 -0.30
CA VAL A 98 -3.15 -17.18 -0.14
C VAL A 98 -1.94 -18.12 -0.10
N THR A 99 -2.01 -19.21 0.66
CA THR A 99 -0.93 -20.21 0.74
C THR A 99 -0.66 -20.85 -0.61
N ARG A 100 -1.70 -21.24 -1.35
CA ARG A 100 -1.55 -21.78 -2.71
C ARG A 100 -0.93 -20.76 -3.67
N PHE A 101 -1.35 -19.50 -3.58
CA PHE A 101 -0.77 -18.42 -4.37
C PHE A 101 0.74 -18.30 -4.13
N PHE A 102 1.16 -18.20 -2.87
CA PHE A 102 2.59 -18.09 -2.53
C PHE A 102 3.40 -19.30 -3.01
N GLY A 103 2.88 -20.52 -2.89
CA GLY A 103 3.49 -21.73 -3.45
C GLY A 103 3.65 -21.65 -4.98
N LYS A 104 2.61 -21.17 -5.69
CA LYS A 104 2.62 -21.01 -7.16
C LYS A 104 3.68 -19.99 -7.62
N VAL A 105 3.91 -18.93 -6.85
CA VAL A 105 4.92 -17.91 -7.16
C VAL A 105 6.31 -18.24 -6.58
N GLY A 106 6.51 -19.44 -6.05
CA GLY A 106 7.80 -19.96 -5.62
C GLY A 106 8.27 -19.48 -4.25
N VAL A 107 7.36 -19.04 -3.39
CA VAL A 107 7.65 -18.79 -1.97
C VAL A 107 7.52 -20.11 -1.21
N SER A 108 8.55 -20.48 -0.45
CA SER A 108 8.52 -21.72 0.32
C SER A 108 7.47 -21.67 1.44
N SER A 109 6.92 -22.83 1.79
CA SER A 109 5.98 -22.92 2.91
C SER A 109 6.62 -22.54 4.25
N SER A 110 7.93 -22.74 4.42
CA SER A 110 8.68 -22.32 5.60
C SER A 110 8.79 -20.81 5.69
N ASP A 111 9.10 -20.12 4.60
CA ASP A 111 9.16 -18.65 4.57
C ASP A 111 7.77 -18.05 4.80
N LEU A 112 6.75 -18.60 4.15
CA LEU A 112 5.38 -18.15 4.37
C LEU A 112 4.96 -18.32 5.83
N SER A 113 5.21 -19.47 6.44
CA SER A 113 4.90 -19.73 7.86
C SER A 113 5.65 -18.80 8.80
N LYS A 114 6.91 -18.46 8.45
CA LYS A 114 7.73 -17.54 9.23
C LYS A 114 7.16 -16.13 9.26
N TYR A 115 6.63 -15.64 8.13
CA TYR A 115 6.25 -14.23 7.99
C TYR A 115 4.75 -13.97 8.13
N LEU A 116 3.87 -14.76 7.50
CA LEU A 116 2.43 -14.46 7.39
C LEU A 116 1.74 -14.24 8.75
N ASN A 117 2.11 -15.04 9.75
CA ASN A 117 1.58 -14.96 11.12
C ASN A 117 2.58 -14.38 12.12
N SER A 118 3.68 -13.79 11.65
CA SER A 118 4.71 -13.22 12.51
C SER A 118 4.18 -12.03 13.32
N PHE A 119 4.82 -11.79 14.47
CA PHE A 119 4.54 -10.61 15.28
C PHE A 119 4.70 -9.31 14.49
N GLY A 120 5.76 -9.20 13.66
CA GLY A 120 6.02 -8.01 12.85
C GLY A 120 4.92 -7.72 11.83
N VAL A 121 4.43 -8.76 11.13
CA VAL A 121 3.30 -8.60 10.18
C VAL A 121 2.02 -8.22 10.93
N LYS A 122 1.71 -8.87 12.05
CA LYS A 122 0.54 -8.54 12.88
C LYS A 122 0.57 -7.09 13.38
N GLN A 123 1.71 -6.60 13.84
CA GLN A 123 1.90 -5.21 14.27
C GLN A 123 1.62 -4.22 13.13
N ARG A 124 2.15 -4.51 11.92
CA ARG A 124 1.93 -3.65 10.74
C ARG A 124 0.47 -3.65 10.31
N VAL A 125 -0.22 -4.80 10.35
CA VAL A 125 -1.67 -4.90 10.08
C VAL A 125 -2.46 -4.09 11.12
N ASN A 126 -2.16 -4.22 12.40
CA ASN A 126 -2.81 -3.45 13.45
C ASN A 126 -2.60 -1.94 13.26
N ARG A 127 -1.39 -1.53 12.89
CA ARG A 127 -1.12 -0.13 12.56
C ARG A 127 -1.94 0.35 11.35
N ALA A 128 -2.09 -0.48 10.31
CA ALA A 128 -2.96 -0.16 9.18
C ALA A 128 -4.44 -0.06 9.59
N VAL A 129 -4.91 -0.88 10.55
CA VAL A 129 -6.27 -0.78 11.12
C VAL A 129 -6.47 0.57 11.80
N GLU A 130 -5.53 0.99 12.63
CA GLU A 130 -5.58 2.29 13.30
C GLU A 130 -5.61 3.44 12.30
N LEU A 131 -4.69 3.43 11.34
CA LEU A 131 -4.59 4.49 10.32
C LEU A 131 -5.81 4.52 9.39
N THR A 132 -6.37 3.37 9.00
CA THR A 132 -7.60 3.29 8.21
C THR A 132 -8.74 4.03 8.91
N LYS A 133 -8.86 3.88 10.24
CA LYS A 133 -9.87 4.56 11.06
C LYS A 133 -9.54 6.05 11.25
N GLN A 134 -8.31 6.36 11.66
CA GLN A 134 -7.86 7.73 11.95
C GLN A 134 -8.01 8.64 10.72
N LEU A 135 -7.64 8.15 9.55
CA LEU A 135 -7.74 8.87 8.28
C LEU A 135 -9.16 8.85 7.69
N ARG A 136 -10.11 8.17 8.34
CA ARG A 136 -11.48 7.98 7.83
C ARG A 136 -11.47 7.55 6.36
N VAL A 137 -10.72 6.48 6.08
CA VAL A 137 -10.59 5.95 4.71
C VAL A 137 -11.91 5.31 4.31
N ASP A 138 -12.63 5.94 3.41
CA ASP A 138 -13.94 5.53 2.89
C ASP A 138 -13.90 4.97 1.47
N SER A 139 -12.81 5.23 0.77
CA SER A 139 -12.60 4.82 -0.62
C SER A 139 -11.12 4.63 -0.93
N VAL A 140 -10.81 3.83 -1.94
CA VAL A 140 -9.46 3.59 -2.45
C VAL A 140 -9.46 3.61 -3.99
N PRO A 141 -8.36 3.99 -4.64
CA PRO A 141 -7.10 4.44 -4.05
C PRO A 141 -7.21 5.86 -3.49
N MET A 142 -6.43 6.14 -2.45
CA MET A 142 -6.31 7.44 -1.81
C MET A 142 -4.84 7.73 -1.55
N ILE A 143 -4.40 8.95 -1.76
CA ILE A 143 -3.02 9.36 -1.48
C ILE A 143 -3.02 10.40 -0.37
N ILE A 144 -2.12 10.21 0.60
CA ILE A 144 -1.87 11.18 1.66
C ILE A 144 -0.47 11.75 1.44
N VAL A 145 -0.36 13.07 1.37
CA VAL A 145 0.92 13.79 1.24
C VAL A 145 1.27 14.41 2.59
N ASP A 146 2.46 14.12 3.05
CA ASP A 146 3.07 14.63 4.30
C ASP A 146 2.17 14.50 5.54
N GLY A 147 1.36 13.42 5.59
CA GLY A 147 0.41 13.23 6.67
C GLY A 147 -0.66 14.33 6.80
N LYS A 148 -0.73 15.28 5.88
CA LYS A 148 -1.57 16.49 5.95
C LYS A 148 -2.65 16.57 4.88
N TYR A 149 -2.35 16.16 3.65
CA TYR A 149 -3.23 16.38 2.50
C TYR A 149 -3.76 15.07 1.95
N LYS A 150 -5.09 14.97 1.86
CA LYS A 150 -5.79 13.84 1.26
C LYS A 150 -6.08 14.15 -0.22
N VAL A 151 -5.55 13.34 -1.12
CA VAL A 151 -5.75 13.43 -2.56
C VAL A 151 -6.58 12.24 -3.02
N ALA A 152 -7.76 12.52 -3.59
CA ALA A 152 -8.59 11.50 -4.19
C ALA A 152 -8.00 11.06 -5.55
N ALA A 153 -8.09 9.77 -5.86
CA ALA A 153 -7.62 9.22 -7.12
C ALA A 153 -8.51 9.67 -8.28
N ARG A 154 -8.04 10.69 -8.99
CA ARG A 154 -8.59 11.21 -10.24
C ARG A 154 -7.48 11.23 -11.28
N ASP A 155 -7.79 11.54 -12.53
CA ASP A 155 -6.79 11.58 -13.60
C ASP A 155 -5.61 12.54 -13.32
N THR A 156 -5.86 13.62 -12.57
CA THR A 156 -4.87 14.61 -12.15
C THR A 156 -4.24 14.34 -10.78
N ALA A 157 -4.47 13.17 -10.17
CA ALA A 157 -4.04 12.91 -8.80
C ALA A 157 -2.53 13.05 -8.63
N LEU A 158 -1.72 12.47 -9.51
CA LEU A 158 -0.27 12.53 -9.40
C LEU A 158 0.28 13.94 -9.61
N GLN A 159 -0.30 14.74 -10.50
CA GLN A 159 0.06 16.17 -10.67
C GLN A 159 -0.25 16.97 -9.38
N THR A 160 -1.39 16.66 -8.74
CA THR A 160 -1.72 17.27 -7.44
C THR A 160 -0.73 16.84 -6.35
N VAL A 161 -0.31 15.58 -6.35
CA VAL A 161 0.72 15.08 -5.43
C VAL A 161 2.04 15.81 -5.65
N ASP A 162 2.50 15.97 -6.89
CA ASP A 162 3.74 16.68 -7.22
C ASP A 162 3.70 18.13 -6.69
N TYR A 163 2.61 18.84 -6.94
CA TYR A 163 2.42 20.19 -6.42
C TYR A 163 2.49 20.26 -4.89
N LEU A 164 1.81 19.33 -4.19
CA LEU A 164 1.82 19.29 -2.73
C LEU A 164 3.19 18.89 -2.16
N VAL A 165 3.92 18.02 -2.84
CA VAL A 165 5.28 17.62 -2.47
C VAL A 165 6.23 18.80 -2.54
N GLU A 166 6.20 19.58 -3.64
CA GLU A 166 7.02 20.78 -3.80
C GLU A 166 6.69 21.85 -2.74
N MET A 167 5.40 22.06 -2.49
CA MET A 167 4.93 22.99 -1.47
C MET A 167 5.45 22.59 -0.07
N GLN A 168 5.33 21.31 0.31
CA GLN A 168 5.79 20.84 1.63
C GLN A 168 7.31 20.87 1.75
N LYS A 169 8.04 20.66 0.66
CA LYS A 169 9.51 20.77 0.67
C LYS A 169 9.96 22.21 0.89
N SER A 170 9.23 23.20 0.36
CA SER A 170 9.57 24.61 0.56
C SER A 170 9.24 25.14 1.96
N GLU A 171 8.37 24.46 2.71
CA GLU A 171 7.99 24.80 4.08
C GLU A 171 8.87 24.13 5.16
N SER A 172 9.72 23.17 4.76
CA SER A 172 10.59 22.37 5.64
C SER A 172 12.00 22.96 5.71
#